data_8a249a4ddd40551ec4a16e5ab865eaf4
#
_entry.id   8a249a4ddd40551ec4a16e5ab865eaf4
#
_cell.length_a   1.000
_cell.length_b   1.000
_cell.length_c   1.000
_cell.angle_alpha   90.00
_cell.angle_beta   90.00
_cell.angle_gamma   90.00
#
_symmetry.space_group_name_H-M   'P 1'
#
loop_
_entity.id
_entity.type
_entity.pdbx_description
1 polymer ?
#
loop_
_entity_poly.entity_id
_entity_poly.type
_entity_poly.pdbx_seq_one_letter_code
_entity_poly.pdbx_strand_id
1 'polypeptide(L)'
;MFSSEAVSLSPALVVENDAAMQERLRYILPTLGCDEPQIIWTDDGEMAMQLLEKPSFGVVLVDIGLPGDSGVELIEWLQAHHPQVPAVAISASRSEENIFSALRAGAVAYLLKERDDLELSIGLRSIEQGGAPIDPAIARRVLAWHAGHATDSGSAPDTALTPQERKMLELVVQGLGHRGIAEAFAMPRLAVERRIKAIYRKLALGSGSETAHMASGPALLR
;
A
#
# COMPACT_ATOMS: atom_id res chain seq x y z
N MET A 1 -13.83 0.61 12.22
CA MET A 1 -14.49 1.87 11.80
C MET A 1 -13.37 2.88 11.62
N PHE A 2 -12.77 2.92 10.43
CA PHE A 2 -11.68 3.87 10.20
C PHE A 2 -12.28 5.22 9.87
N SER A 3 -12.11 6.16 10.78
CA SER A 3 -12.44 7.57 10.56
C SER A 3 -11.75 8.06 9.29
N SER A 4 -12.48 8.84 8.51
CA SER A 4 -11.97 9.55 7.33
C SER A 4 -11.23 10.81 7.80
N GLU A 5 -10.37 10.68 8.80
CA GLU A 5 -9.57 11.78 9.29
C GLU A 5 -8.31 11.90 8.45
N ALA A 6 -7.92 13.11 8.16
CA ALA A 6 -6.63 13.40 7.57
C ALA A 6 -5.54 12.73 8.42
N VAL A 7 -4.65 12.02 7.76
CA VAL A 7 -3.54 11.31 8.41
C VAL A 7 -2.39 12.30 8.48
N SER A 8 -1.85 12.55 9.67
CA SER A 8 -0.62 13.32 9.78
C SER A 8 0.55 12.51 9.24
N LEU A 9 1.37 13.07 8.36
CA LEU A 9 2.64 12.47 7.96
C LEU A 9 3.74 12.68 9.00
N SER A 10 3.44 13.39 10.09
CA SER A 10 4.41 13.75 11.13
C SER A 10 3.91 13.33 12.52
N PRO A 11 4.79 12.76 13.35
CA PRO A 11 6.15 12.27 13.04
C PRO A 11 6.15 11.06 12.11
N ALA A 12 7.21 10.92 11.29
CA ALA A 12 7.38 9.80 10.38
C ALA A 12 8.45 8.81 10.89
N LEU A 13 8.18 7.52 10.77
CA LEU A 13 9.21 6.48 10.83
C LEU A 13 9.51 6.04 9.40
N VAL A 14 10.78 6.09 9.00
CA VAL A 14 11.23 5.64 7.68
C VAL A 14 12.15 4.44 7.87
N VAL A 15 11.73 3.31 7.32
CA VAL A 15 12.47 2.03 7.35
C VAL A 15 12.96 1.75 5.95
N GLU A 16 14.21 2.13 5.67
CA GLU A 16 14.78 2.16 4.32
C GLU A 16 16.30 1.97 4.39
N ASN A 17 16.84 1.02 3.63
CA ASN A 17 18.27 0.72 3.59
C ASN A 17 19.00 1.32 2.39
N ASP A 18 18.27 1.85 1.39
CA ASP A 18 18.86 2.53 0.23
C ASP A 18 19.14 4.00 0.57
N ALA A 19 20.42 4.36 0.65
CA ALA A 19 20.85 5.71 0.96
C ALA A 19 20.33 6.76 -0.05
N ALA A 20 20.21 6.41 -1.33
CA ALA A 20 19.70 7.31 -2.35
C ALA A 20 18.20 7.60 -2.12
N MET A 21 17.41 6.59 -1.74
CA MET A 21 16.01 6.77 -1.41
C MET A 21 15.83 7.55 -0.11
N GLN A 22 16.67 7.30 0.91
CA GLN A 22 16.68 8.10 2.13
C GLN A 22 16.92 9.59 1.85
N GLU A 23 17.90 9.92 0.99
CA GLU A 23 18.19 11.31 0.62
C GLU A 23 17.00 11.97 -0.09
N ARG A 24 16.34 11.27 -0.99
CA ARG A 24 15.12 11.74 -1.65
C ARG A 24 13.99 12.00 -0.65
N LEU A 25 13.75 11.08 0.28
CA LEU A 25 12.73 11.25 1.31
C LEU A 25 13.05 12.38 2.28
N ARG A 26 14.35 12.62 2.59
CA ARG A 26 14.79 13.80 3.39
C ARG A 26 14.44 15.12 2.70
N TYR A 27 14.41 15.14 1.37
CA TYR A 27 13.99 16.30 0.60
C TYR A 27 12.46 16.41 0.52
N ILE A 28 11.77 15.28 0.31
CA ILE A 28 10.32 15.25 0.07
C ILE A 28 9.52 15.54 1.35
N LEU A 29 9.80 14.83 2.46
CA LEU A 29 8.97 14.86 3.68
C LEU A 29 8.83 16.26 4.29
N PRO A 30 9.88 17.12 4.35
CA PRO A 30 9.74 18.49 4.82
C PRO A 30 8.79 19.33 3.97
N THR A 31 8.73 19.10 2.65
CA THR A 31 7.78 19.81 1.77
C THR A 31 6.32 19.45 2.04
N LEU A 32 6.10 18.37 2.79
CA LEU A 32 4.80 17.84 3.21
C LEU A 32 4.50 18.12 4.69
N GLY A 33 5.32 18.95 5.33
CA GLY A 33 5.11 19.36 6.73
C GLY A 33 5.64 18.39 7.78
N CYS A 34 6.48 17.43 7.39
CA CYS A 34 7.21 16.57 8.32
C CYS A 34 8.68 17.01 8.38
N ASP A 35 8.99 17.91 9.30
CA ASP A 35 10.34 18.47 9.44
C ASP A 35 11.35 17.41 9.89
N GLU A 36 12.63 17.59 9.54
CA GLU A 36 13.69 16.61 9.77
C GLU A 36 13.81 16.10 11.22
N PRO A 37 13.64 16.91 12.27
CA PRO A 37 13.64 16.40 13.65
C PRO A 37 12.48 15.46 13.99
N GLN A 38 11.46 15.40 13.14
CA GLN A 38 10.28 14.55 13.30
C GLN A 38 10.36 13.27 12.43
N ILE A 39 11.46 13.07 11.71
CA ILE A 39 11.69 11.90 10.89
C ILE A 39 12.68 10.98 11.60
N ILE A 40 12.23 9.82 12.00
CA ILE A 40 13.11 8.80 12.59
C ILE A 40 13.48 7.81 11.48
N TRP A 41 14.76 7.48 11.39
CA TRP A 41 15.32 6.62 10.36
C TRP A 41 15.83 5.33 10.96
N THR A 42 15.56 4.21 10.30
CA THR A 42 16.19 2.93 10.53
C THR A 42 16.27 2.15 9.22
N ASP A 43 17.19 1.21 9.13
CA ASP A 43 17.36 0.27 8.02
C ASP A 43 16.98 -1.17 8.43
N ASP A 44 16.46 -1.33 9.64
CA ASP A 44 16.18 -2.61 10.28
C ASP A 44 14.74 -2.68 10.77
N GLY A 45 14.03 -3.75 10.36
CA GLY A 45 12.63 -4.00 10.73
C GLY A 45 12.44 -4.29 12.22
N GLU A 46 13.36 -5.00 12.87
CA GLU A 46 13.28 -5.28 14.31
C GLU A 46 13.46 -4.00 15.14
N MET A 47 14.42 -3.16 14.73
CA MET A 47 14.60 -1.85 15.35
C MET A 47 13.35 -0.97 15.14
N ALA A 48 12.72 -1.03 13.97
CA ALA A 48 11.47 -0.32 13.71
C ALA A 48 10.36 -0.76 14.65
N MET A 49 10.18 -2.06 14.90
CA MET A 49 9.20 -2.58 15.86
C MET A 49 9.46 -2.05 17.29
N GLN A 50 10.72 -2.01 17.73
CA GLN A 50 11.09 -1.45 19.04
C GLN A 50 10.77 0.05 19.14
N LEU A 51 11.02 0.81 18.08
CA LEU A 51 10.68 2.24 18.03
C LEU A 51 9.15 2.46 18.07
N LEU A 52 8.38 1.54 17.52
CA LEU A 52 6.93 1.58 17.49
C LEU A 52 6.25 1.14 18.79
N GLU A 53 6.97 0.54 19.75
CA GLU A 53 6.43 0.26 21.10
C GLU A 53 5.93 1.53 21.81
N LYS A 54 6.47 2.68 21.46
CA LYS A 54 6.01 3.99 21.94
C LYS A 54 5.28 4.71 20.80
N PRO A 55 3.98 4.50 20.64
CA PRO A 55 3.23 5.01 19.49
C PRO A 55 3.15 6.53 19.52
N SER A 56 3.88 7.18 18.63
CA SER A 56 3.78 8.62 18.37
C SER A 56 3.93 8.95 16.89
N PHE A 57 3.94 7.94 16.01
CA PHE A 57 4.12 8.15 14.57
C PHE A 57 2.79 8.40 13.87
N GLY A 58 2.78 9.37 12.98
CA GLY A 58 1.67 9.65 12.08
C GLY A 58 1.67 8.73 10.86
N VAL A 59 2.86 8.26 10.43
CA VAL A 59 3.04 7.37 9.29
C VAL A 59 4.29 6.52 9.44
N VAL A 60 4.28 5.31 8.89
CA VAL A 60 5.48 4.48 8.71
C VAL A 60 5.69 4.24 7.22
N LEU A 61 6.84 4.65 6.69
CA LEU A 61 7.27 4.37 5.33
C LEU A 61 8.19 3.14 5.39
N VAL A 62 7.85 2.08 4.66
CA VAL A 62 8.54 0.78 4.76
C VAL A 62 9.04 0.34 3.40
N ASP A 63 10.34 0.17 3.25
CA ASP A 63 10.89 -0.55 2.11
C ASP A 63 10.49 -2.03 2.17
N ILE A 64 9.85 -2.50 1.10
CA ILE A 64 9.52 -3.94 0.97
C ILE A 64 10.77 -4.76 0.62
N GLY A 65 11.80 -4.12 0.08
CA GLY A 65 13.06 -4.77 -0.29
C GLY A 65 14.05 -4.94 0.86
N LEU A 66 13.64 -4.77 2.11
CA LEU A 66 14.49 -5.03 3.27
C LEU A 66 14.94 -6.51 3.30
N PRO A 67 16.14 -6.82 3.79
CA PRO A 67 16.61 -8.20 3.92
C PRO A 67 15.64 -9.07 4.73
N GLY A 68 15.41 -10.32 4.29
CA GLY A 68 14.65 -11.32 5.04
C GLY A 68 13.15 -11.09 5.11
N ASP A 69 12.52 -10.45 4.09
CA ASP A 69 11.08 -10.14 4.05
C ASP A 69 10.57 -9.26 5.22
N SER A 70 11.49 -8.70 6.00
CA SER A 70 11.18 -7.94 7.22
C SER A 70 10.29 -6.71 6.98
N GLY A 71 10.24 -6.17 5.75
CA GLY A 71 9.36 -5.05 5.41
C GLY A 71 7.88 -5.44 5.42
N VAL A 72 7.52 -6.62 4.88
CA VAL A 72 6.14 -7.13 4.90
C VAL A 72 5.75 -7.54 6.33
N GLU A 73 6.64 -8.25 7.04
CA GLU A 73 6.42 -8.65 8.44
C GLU A 73 6.21 -7.44 9.36
N LEU A 74 6.98 -6.37 9.15
CA LEU A 74 6.80 -5.11 9.89
C LEU A 74 5.40 -4.50 9.64
N ILE A 75 4.92 -4.51 8.39
CA ILE A 75 3.58 -3.99 8.06
C ILE A 75 2.50 -4.85 8.73
N GLU A 76 2.63 -6.19 8.72
CA GLU A 76 1.71 -7.11 9.40
C GLU A 76 1.70 -6.85 10.91
N TRP A 77 2.89 -6.74 11.50
CA TRP A 77 3.03 -6.44 12.93
C TRP A 77 2.38 -5.09 13.28
N LEU A 78 2.64 -4.05 12.49
CA LEU A 78 2.06 -2.72 12.67
C LEU A 78 0.53 -2.77 12.59
N GLN A 79 -0.02 -3.48 11.61
CA GLN A 79 -1.47 -3.65 11.47
C GLN A 79 -2.11 -4.37 12.66
N ALA A 80 -1.40 -5.32 13.27
CA ALA A 80 -1.88 -6.08 14.42
C ALA A 80 -1.83 -5.26 15.71
N HIS A 81 -0.78 -4.47 15.92
CA HIS A 81 -0.52 -3.78 17.20
C HIS A 81 -0.89 -2.30 17.19
N HIS A 82 -0.75 -1.63 16.04
CA HIS A 82 -0.99 -0.20 15.87
C HIS A 82 -1.80 0.11 14.59
N PRO A 83 -3.02 -0.44 14.42
CA PRO A 83 -3.81 -0.33 13.21
C PRO A 83 -4.22 1.12 12.85
N GLN A 84 -4.06 2.06 13.77
CA GLN A 84 -4.30 3.48 13.56
C GLN A 84 -3.15 4.17 12.81
N VAL A 85 -1.92 3.60 12.86
CA VAL A 85 -0.74 4.15 12.18
C VAL A 85 -0.67 3.58 10.75
N PRO A 86 -0.81 4.41 9.72
CA PRO A 86 -0.77 3.93 8.34
C PRO A 86 0.65 3.48 7.95
N ALA A 87 0.76 2.28 7.39
CA ALA A 87 1.95 1.79 6.74
C ALA A 87 1.90 2.09 5.24
N VAL A 88 2.95 2.70 4.71
CA VAL A 88 3.15 2.97 3.29
C VAL A 88 4.29 2.12 2.78
N ALA A 89 4.00 1.17 1.91
CA ALA A 89 5.03 0.37 1.25
C ALA A 89 5.76 1.21 0.20
N ILE A 90 7.08 1.16 0.21
CA ILE A 90 7.94 1.73 -0.83
C ILE A 90 8.75 0.58 -1.42
N SER A 91 8.88 0.49 -2.73
CA SER A 91 9.59 -0.63 -3.36
C SER A 91 10.12 -0.30 -4.75
N ALA A 92 11.23 -0.91 -5.11
CA ALA A 92 11.71 -0.93 -6.49
C ALA A 92 10.96 -1.99 -7.33
N SER A 93 10.26 -2.94 -6.70
CA SER A 93 9.59 -4.05 -7.37
C SER A 93 8.20 -3.68 -7.86
N ARG A 94 7.88 -4.14 -9.08
CA ARG A 94 6.53 -4.12 -9.66
C ARG A 94 5.91 -5.53 -9.71
N SER A 95 6.49 -6.50 -9.00
CA SER A 95 5.94 -7.87 -9.02
C SER A 95 4.57 -7.91 -8.34
N GLU A 96 3.71 -8.77 -8.86
CA GLU A 96 2.38 -8.99 -8.26
C GLU A 96 2.51 -9.49 -6.84
N GLU A 97 3.43 -10.42 -6.60
CA GLU A 97 3.70 -11.00 -5.30
C GLU A 97 4.00 -9.92 -4.25
N ASN A 98 4.94 -9.00 -4.51
CA ASN A 98 5.30 -7.93 -3.58
C ASN A 98 4.15 -6.94 -3.35
N ILE A 99 3.42 -6.59 -4.42
CA ILE A 99 2.27 -5.68 -4.32
C ILE A 99 1.19 -6.31 -3.43
N PHE A 100 0.81 -7.56 -3.72
CA PHE A 100 -0.27 -8.22 -2.98
C PHE A 100 0.14 -8.60 -1.56
N SER A 101 1.39 -9.00 -1.30
CA SER A 101 1.85 -9.27 0.06
C SER A 101 1.83 -8.01 0.93
N ALA A 102 2.33 -6.87 0.43
CA ALA A 102 2.27 -5.61 1.16
C ALA A 102 0.84 -5.16 1.45
N LEU A 103 -0.07 -5.26 0.46
CA LEU A 103 -1.47 -4.87 0.65
C LEU A 103 -2.19 -5.81 1.62
N ARG A 104 -1.91 -7.12 1.59
CA ARG A 104 -2.44 -8.10 2.57
C ARG A 104 -1.95 -7.82 3.97
N ALA A 105 -0.67 -7.50 4.11
CA ALA A 105 -0.07 -7.12 5.37
C ALA A 105 -0.73 -5.88 5.99
N GLY A 106 -1.45 -5.07 5.19
CA GLY A 106 -2.19 -3.90 5.68
C GLY A 106 -1.64 -2.57 5.19
N ALA A 107 -0.72 -2.55 4.22
CA ALA A 107 -0.26 -1.31 3.62
C ALA A 107 -1.44 -0.49 3.06
N VAL A 108 -1.48 0.81 3.38
CA VAL A 108 -2.50 1.73 2.87
C VAL A 108 -2.18 2.26 1.48
N ALA A 109 -0.92 2.13 1.06
CA ALA A 109 -0.43 2.53 -0.26
C ALA A 109 0.83 1.74 -0.63
N TYR A 110 1.10 1.65 -1.93
CA TYR A 110 2.31 1.07 -2.50
C TYR A 110 2.93 2.08 -3.46
N LEU A 111 4.11 2.58 -3.16
CA LEU A 111 4.83 3.58 -3.93
C LEU A 111 6.06 2.95 -4.60
N LEU A 112 6.30 3.29 -5.86
CA LEU A 112 7.44 2.79 -6.62
C LEU A 112 8.64 3.75 -6.49
N LYS A 113 9.81 3.24 -6.04
CA LYS A 113 11.05 4.01 -5.87
C LYS A 113 11.53 4.68 -7.16
N GLU A 114 11.21 4.12 -8.32
CA GLU A 114 11.59 4.65 -9.64
C GLU A 114 10.80 5.89 -10.07
N ARG A 115 9.73 6.24 -9.36
CA ARG A 115 8.97 7.46 -9.62
C ARG A 115 9.82 8.69 -9.27
N ASP A 116 9.58 9.81 -9.95
CA ASP A 116 10.24 11.05 -9.61
C ASP A 116 9.74 11.62 -8.27
N ASP A 117 10.44 12.62 -7.75
CA ASP A 117 10.15 13.20 -6.43
C ASP A 117 8.79 13.90 -6.39
N LEU A 118 8.34 14.45 -7.53
CA LEU A 118 7.02 15.07 -7.63
C LEU A 118 5.89 14.01 -7.53
N GLU A 119 6.04 12.89 -8.24
CA GLU A 119 5.08 11.79 -8.19
C GLU A 119 5.01 11.17 -6.78
N LEU A 120 6.15 10.97 -6.12
CA LEU A 120 6.22 10.50 -4.73
C LEU A 120 5.56 11.49 -3.77
N SER A 121 5.85 12.79 -3.91
CA SER A 121 5.23 13.85 -3.10
C SER A 121 3.71 13.89 -3.26
N ILE A 122 3.20 13.75 -4.50
CA ILE A 122 1.77 13.68 -4.77
C ILE A 122 1.15 12.45 -4.11
N GLY A 123 1.82 11.29 -4.18
CA GLY A 123 1.37 10.06 -3.53
C GLY A 123 1.26 10.22 -2.01
N LEU A 124 2.32 10.71 -1.36
CA LEU A 124 2.34 10.94 0.08
C LEU A 124 1.29 11.98 0.52
N ARG A 125 1.16 13.08 -0.22
CA ARG A 125 0.11 14.09 0.05
C ARG A 125 -1.31 13.52 -0.10
N SER A 126 -1.52 12.59 -1.02
CA SER A 126 -2.80 11.89 -1.14
C SER A 126 -3.11 11.09 0.12
N ILE A 127 -2.10 10.43 0.71
CA ILE A 127 -2.24 9.66 1.96
C ILE A 127 -2.60 10.58 3.13
N GLU A 128 -1.91 11.71 3.26
CA GLU A 128 -2.21 12.75 4.26
C GLU A 128 -3.68 13.19 4.21
N GLN A 129 -4.24 13.32 3.01
CA GLN A 129 -5.64 13.66 2.79
C GLN A 129 -6.62 12.48 2.98
N GLY A 130 -6.15 11.37 3.54
CA GLY A 130 -6.95 10.15 3.75
C GLY A 130 -7.15 9.32 2.49
N GLY A 131 -6.42 9.63 1.41
CA GLY A 131 -6.45 8.91 0.15
C GLY A 131 -5.64 7.61 0.17
N ALA A 132 -5.80 6.85 -0.90
CA ALA A 132 -4.98 5.68 -1.21
C ALA A 132 -4.46 5.86 -2.64
N PRO A 133 -3.24 6.40 -2.81
CA PRO A 133 -2.67 6.57 -4.12
C PRO A 133 -2.48 5.22 -4.79
N ILE A 134 -2.79 5.15 -6.07
CA ILE A 134 -2.56 3.96 -6.87
C ILE A 134 -1.78 4.34 -8.12
N ASP A 135 -0.65 3.67 -8.30
CA ASP A 135 0.17 3.81 -9.48
C ASP A 135 -0.52 3.14 -10.69
N PRO A 136 -0.51 3.75 -11.89
CA PRO A 136 -1.09 3.15 -13.09
C PRO A 136 -0.51 1.78 -13.45
N ALA A 137 0.79 1.53 -13.17
CA ALA A 137 1.41 0.24 -13.39
C ALA A 137 0.86 -0.82 -12.42
N ILE A 138 0.64 -0.44 -11.16
CA ILE A 138 0.02 -1.30 -10.14
C ILE A 138 -1.44 -1.57 -10.51
N ALA A 139 -2.21 -0.55 -10.88
CA ALA A 139 -3.59 -0.72 -11.32
C ALA A 139 -3.73 -1.69 -12.51
N ARG A 140 -2.80 -1.62 -13.47
CA ARG A 140 -2.74 -2.54 -14.62
C ARG A 140 -2.48 -3.98 -14.18
N ARG A 141 -1.56 -4.19 -13.23
CA ARG A 141 -1.28 -5.52 -12.67
C ARG A 141 -2.50 -6.11 -11.96
N VAL A 142 -3.15 -5.30 -11.16
CA VAL A 142 -4.39 -5.67 -10.47
C VAL A 142 -5.47 -6.10 -11.44
N LEU A 143 -5.68 -5.36 -12.53
CA LEU A 143 -6.65 -5.72 -13.56
C LEU A 143 -6.28 -7.01 -14.30
N ALA A 144 -5.00 -7.20 -14.61
CA ALA A 144 -4.51 -8.41 -15.27
C ALA A 144 -4.70 -9.66 -14.39
N TRP A 145 -4.33 -9.56 -13.11
CA TRP A 145 -4.54 -10.62 -12.14
C TRP A 145 -6.01 -11.01 -12.03
N HIS A 146 -6.90 -10.04 -11.92
CA HIS A 146 -8.35 -10.29 -11.85
C HIS A 146 -8.92 -10.91 -13.12
N ALA A 147 -8.37 -10.57 -14.29
CA ALA A 147 -8.82 -11.17 -15.55
C ALA A 147 -8.42 -12.66 -15.65
N GLY A 148 -7.25 -13.02 -15.14
CA GLY A 148 -6.76 -14.41 -15.13
C GLY A 148 -7.50 -15.31 -14.13
N HIS A 149 -8.00 -14.75 -13.02
CA HIS A 149 -8.64 -15.51 -11.93
C HIS A 149 -10.19 -15.43 -11.94
N ALA A 150 -10.78 -14.66 -12.85
CA ALA A 150 -12.23 -14.53 -12.97
C ALA A 150 -12.92 -15.82 -13.50
N THR A 151 -12.16 -16.81 -13.96
CA THR A 151 -12.67 -18.08 -14.52
C THR A 151 -12.67 -19.23 -13.51
N ASP A 152 -11.97 -19.11 -12.38
CA ASP A 152 -12.03 -20.13 -11.32
C ASP A 152 -13.14 -19.81 -10.33
N SER A 153 -14.27 -20.47 -10.59
CA SER A 153 -15.53 -20.38 -9.88
C SER A 153 -15.41 -20.85 -8.42
N GLY A 154 -15.04 -20.00 -7.52
CA GLY A 154 -14.91 -20.32 -6.08
C GLY A 154 -14.63 -19.14 -5.18
N SER A 155 -14.28 -18.00 -5.75
CA SER A 155 -14.01 -16.79 -4.96
C SER A 155 -15.29 -16.30 -4.28
N ALA A 156 -15.21 -16.09 -2.97
CA ALA A 156 -16.30 -15.48 -2.22
C ALA A 156 -16.72 -14.17 -2.91
N PRO A 157 -18.02 -13.86 -2.98
CA PRO A 157 -18.53 -12.67 -3.68
C PRO A 157 -17.95 -11.34 -3.16
N ASP A 158 -17.35 -11.36 -1.98
CA ASP A 158 -16.74 -10.17 -1.34
C ASP A 158 -15.34 -9.80 -1.88
N THR A 159 -14.69 -10.70 -2.63
CA THR A 159 -13.33 -10.47 -3.15
C THR A 159 -13.31 -10.02 -4.61
N ALA A 160 -14.39 -10.22 -5.34
CA ALA A 160 -14.50 -9.81 -6.74
C ALA A 160 -14.66 -8.29 -6.90
N LEU A 161 -13.96 -7.72 -7.88
CA LEU A 161 -14.17 -6.32 -8.27
C LEU A 161 -15.55 -6.14 -8.91
N THR A 162 -16.31 -5.18 -8.43
CA THR A 162 -17.53 -4.74 -9.10
C THR A 162 -17.23 -4.10 -10.46
N PRO A 163 -18.18 -4.03 -11.40
CA PRO A 163 -17.96 -3.34 -12.67
C PRO A 163 -17.54 -1.86 -12.51
N GLN A 164 -18.02 -1.18 -11.47
CA GLN A 164 -17.64 0.20 -11.16
C GLN A 164 -16.19 0.29 -10.67
N GLU A 165 -15.75 -0.63 -9.80
CA GLU A 165 -14.38 -0.68 -9.30
C GLU A 165 -13.40 -1.00 -10.43
N ARG A 166 -13.73 -1.96 -11.28
CA ARG A 166 -12.95 -2.26 -12.49
C ARG A 166 -12.82 -1.04 -13.38
N LYS A 167 -13.93 -0.34 -13.66
CA LYS A 167 -13.92 0.87 -14.48
C LYS A 167 -13.05 1.97 -13.87
N MET A 168 -13.06 2.10 -12.55
CA MET A 168 -12.23 3.07 -11.84
C MET A 168 -10.73 2.76 -12.05
N LEU A 169 -10.31 1.51 -11.91
CA LEU A 169 -8.93 1.08 -12.17
C LEU A 169 -8.54 1.29 -13.65
N GLU A 170 -9.44 1.04 -14.60
CA GLU A 170 -9.20 1.31 -16.02
C GLU A 170 -8.89 2.80 -16.27
N LEU A 171 -9.60 3.71 -15.61
CA LEU A 171 -9.34 5.15 -15.72
C LEU A 171 -7.99 5.54 -15.11
N VAL A 172 -7.59 4.90 -13.99
CA VAL A 172 -6.24 5.06 -13.43
C VAL A 172 -5.18 4.62 -14.45
N VAL A 173 -5.36 3.46 -15.09
CA VAL A 173 -4.44 2.96 -16.14
C VAL A 173 -4.36 3.91 -17.33
N GLN A 174 -5.44 4.64 -17.64
CA GLN A 174 -5.47 5.68 -18.68
C GLN A 174 -4.80 7.00 -18.23
N GLY A 175 -4.29 7.06 -16.99
CA GLY A 175 -3.60 8.23 -16.44
C GLY A 175 -4.52 9.26 -15.77
N LEU A 176 -5.80 8.95 -15.54
CA LEU A 176 -6.67 9.85 -14.80
C LEU A 176 -6.32 9.81 -13.31
N GLY A 177 -6.00 10.98 -12.75
CA GLY A 177 -5.91 11.16 -11.30
C GLY A 177 -7.27 11.15 -10.61
N HIS A 178 -7.29 11.12 -9.28
CA HIS A 178 -8.52 11.05 -8.47
C HIS A 178 -9.56 12.13 -8.83
N ARG A 179 -9.11 13.32 -9.24
CA ARG A 179 -10.02 14.41 -9.66
C ARG A 179 -10.74 14.06 -10.96
N GLY A 180 -10.01 13.59 -11.97
CA GLY A 180 -10.62 13.19 -13.26
C GLY A 180 -11.58 12.00 -13.09
N ILE A 181 -11.24 11.06 -12.20
CA ILE A 181 -12.13 9.94 -11.86
C ILE A 181 -13.39 10.45 -11.13
N ALA A 182 -13.25 11.39 -10.21
CA ALA A 182 -14.36 12.01 -9.50
C ALA A 182 -15.34 12.69 -10.47
N GLU A 183 -14.82 13.41 -11.45
CA GLU A 183 -15.62 14.04 -12.52
C GLU A 183 -16.31 12.97 -13.39
N ALA A 184 -15.58 11.92 -13.82
CA ALA A 184 -16.12 10.85 -14.65
C ALA A 184 -17.27 10.05 -13.99
N PHE A 185 -17.22 9.91 -12.67
CA PHE A 185 -18.23 9.20 -11.89
C PHE A 185 -19.25 10.12 -11.21
N ALA A 186 -19.16 11.44 -11.42
CA ALA A 186 -20.01 12.45 -10.76
C ALA A 186 -20.06 12.27 -9.23
N MET A 187 -18.90 12.00 -8.61
CA MET A 187 -18.80 11.78 -7.16
C MET A 187 -17.70 12.67 -6.53
N PRO A 188 -17.76 12.95 -5.22
CA PRO A 188 -16.70 13.68 -4.54
C PRO A 188 -15.36 12.94 -4.62
N ARG A 189 -14.25 13.68 -4.75
CA ARG A 189 -12.89 13.13 -4.76
C ARG A 189 -12.65 12.15 -3.59
N LEU A 190 -13.07 12.51 -2.39
CA LEU A 190 -12.93 11.67 -1.19
C LEU A 190 -13.68 10.32 -1.35
N ALA A 191 -14.78 10.28 -2.10
CA ALA A 191 -15.48 9.02 -2.37
C ALA A 191 -14.68 8.12 -3.32
N VAL A 192 -13.96 8.70 -4.29
CA VAL A 192 -13.02 7.95 -5.16
C VAL A 192 -11.91 7.33 -4.32
N GLU A 193 -11.28 8.11 -3.45
CA GLU A 193 -10.19 7.67 -2.58
C GLU A 193 -10.62 6.53 -1.65
N ARG A 194 -11.80 6.63 -1.05
CA ARG A 194 -12.39 5.56 -0.24
C ARG A 194 -12.65 4.28 -1.06
N ARG A 195 -13.10 4.41 -2.29
CA ARG A 195 -13.32 3.25 -3.18
C ARG A 195 -12.02 2.59 -3.59
N ILE A 196 -10.99 3.35 -3.92
CA ILE A 196 -9.65 2.81 -4.22
C ILE A 196 -9.11 2.04 -3.00
N LYS A 197 -9.25 2.60 -1.80
CA LYS A 197 -8.87 1.91 -0.55
C LYS A 197 -9.67 0.62 -0.33
N ALA A 198 -10.97 0.61 -0.67
CA ALA A 198 -11.79 -0.60 -0.60
C ALA A 198 -11.37 -1.65 -1.65
N ILE A 199 -10.96 -1.22 -2.86
CA ILE A 199 -10.40 -2.10 -3.89
C ILE A 199 -9.14 -2.79 -3.36
N TYR A 200 -8.19 -2.05 -2.78
CA TYR A 200 -6.99 -2.64 -2.20
C TYR A 200 -7.30 -3.72 -1.16
N ARG A 201 -8.25 -3.44 -0.26
CA ARG A 201 -8.68 -4.43 0.76
C ARG A 201 -9.28 -5.69 0.15
N LYS A 202 -10.13 -5.55 -0.87
CA LYS A 202 -10.70 -6.72 -1.57
C LYS A 202 -9.62 -7.59 -2.19
N LEU A 203 -8.63 -6.96 -2.82
CA LEU A 203 -7.52 -7.66 -3.44
C LEU A 203 -6.64 -8.38 -2.41
N ALA A 204 -6.42 -7.76 -1.26
CA ALA A 204 -5.71 -8.37 -0.15
C ALA A 204 -6.41 -9.65 0.36
N LEU A 205 -7.75 -9.66 0.43
CA LEU A 205 -8.53 -10.81 0.89
C LEU A 205 -8.63 -11.92 -0.17
N GLY A 206 -8.73 -11.57 -1.46
CA GLY A 206 -8.93 -12.52 -2.57
C GLY A 206 -7.74 -13.41 -2.89
N SER A 207 -6.52 -12.93 -2.61
CA SER A 207 -5.30 -13.69 -2.89
C SER A 207 -4.90 -14.67 -1.77
N GLY A 208 -5.62 -14.68 -0.63
CA GLY A 208 -5.33 -15.54 0.52
C GLY A 208 -5.79 -17.02 0.37
N SER A 209 -6.64 -17.33 -0.61
CA SER A 209 -7.17 -18.70 -0.75
C SER A 209 -6.25 -19.67 -1.50
N GLU A 210 -5.26 -19.18 -2.25
CA GLU A 210 -4.39 -20.06 -3.06
C GLU A 210 -3.19 -20.62 -2.31
N THR A 211 -2.63 -19.90 -1.32
CA THR A 211 -1.50 -20.42 -0.53
C THR A 211 -1.89 -21.57 0.41
N ALA A 212 -3.15 -21.69 0.79
CA ALA A 212 -3.64 -22.80 1.61
C ALA A 212 -3.75 -24.13 0.82
N HIS A 213 -3.86 -24.08 -0.52
CA HIS A 213 -3.98 -25.30 -1.35
C HIS A 213 -2.64 -25.91 -1.75
N MET A 214 -1.54 -25.16 -1.73
CA MET A 214 -0.21 -25.73 -2.06
C MET A 214 0.48 -26.42 -0.88
N ALA A 215 0.02 -26.21 0.35
CA ALA A 215 0.58 -26.87 1.55
C ALA A 215 0.00 -28.28 1.82
N SER A 216 -0.98 -28.75 1.04
CA SER A 216 -1.60 -30.07 1.19
C SER A 216 -1.25 -30.99 0.03
N GLY A 217 0.05 -31.20 -0.21
CA GLY A 217 0.53 -32.30 -1.04
C GLY A 217 0.34 -33.63 -0.30
N PRO A 218 -0.08 -34.71 -0.98
CA PRO A 218 -0.35 -35.99 -0.32
C PRO A 218 0.94 -36.58 0.26
N ALA A 219 0.95 -36.83 1.56
CA ALA A 219 1.94 -37.69 2.22
C ALA A 219 1.86 -39.08 1.58
N LEU A 220 2.82 -39.37 0.74
CA LEU A 220 3.04 -40.74 0.26
C LEU A 220 3.61 -41.56 1.42
N LEU A 221 2.75 -42.41 1.97
CA LEU A 221 3.13 -43.55 2.77
C LEU A 221 4.04 -44.50 1.96
N ARG A 222 5.23 -44.71 2.42
CA ARG A 222 5.94 -46.00 2.41
C ARG A 222 6.89 -46.13 3.58
#